data_ada83d04289f35b9a31115a6a3f8dc8a
#
_entry.id   ada83d04289f35b9a31115a6a3f8dc8a
#
_cell.length_a   1.000
_cell.length_b   1.000
_cell.length_c   1.000
_cell.angle_alpha   90.00
_cell.angle_beta   90.00
_cell.angle_gamma   90.00
#
_symmetry.space_group_name_H-M   'P 1'
#
loop_
_entity.id
_entity.type
_entity.pdbx_description
1 polymer ?
#
loop_
_entity_poly.entity_id
_entity_poly.type
_entity_poly.pdbx_seq_one_letter_code
_entity_poly.pdbx_strand_id
1 'polypeptide(L)'
;MNELAQDDVLSITTTNNTYHVTVIDPVTAKVRVRGGDFFRHDTLAQIAGSSLNSSIKPFGIYVGYSIEFFVHARRVRTSPVRVIRVLAESERVA
;
A
#
# COMPACT_ATOMS: atom_id res chain seq x y z
N MET A 1 -8.48 -3.51 6.39
CA MET A 1 -7.94 -4.48 5.40
C MET A 1 -8.37 -5.90 5.80
N ASN A 2 -9.61 -6.21 5.52
CA ASN A 2 -10.23 -7.42 6.07
C ASN A 2 -9.75 -8.73 5.45
N GLU A 3 -9.21 -8.68 4.24
CA GLU A 3 -8.81 -9.88 3.51
C GLU A 3 -7.32 -10.18 3.60
N LEU A 4 -6.57 -9.32 4.28
CA LEU A 4 -5.13 -9.46 4.42
C LEU A 4 -4.78 -9.89 5.83
N ALA A 5 -3.73 -10.70 5.94
CA ALA A 5 -3.20 -11.17 7.22
C ALA A 5 -1.85 -10.51 7.51
N GLN A 6 -1.47 -10.56 8.77
CA GLN A 6 -0.14 -10.14 9.19
C GLN A 6 0.91 -10.87 8.36
N ASP A 7 1.95 -10.16 7.95
CA ASP A 7 3.07 -10.63 7.14
C ASP A 7 2.75 -10.91 5.67
N ASP A 8 1.51 -10.69 5.22
CA ASP A 8 1.23 -10.72 3.79
C ASP A 8 2.04 -9.65 3.07
N VAL A 9 2.56 -10.00 1.91
CA VAL A 9 3.32 -9.08 1.05
C VAL A 9 2.56 -8.87 -0.24
N LEU A 10 2.36 -7.61 -0.57
CA LEU A 10 1.67 -7.19 -1.79
C LEU A 10 2.65 -6.55 -2.75
N SER A 11 2.47 -6.83 -4.04
CA SER A 11 3.05 -6.03 -5.11
C SER A 11 1.93 -5.18 -5.70
N ILE A 12 2.05 -3.87 -5.62
CA ILE A 12 1.03 -2.94 -6.06
C ILE A 12 1.62 -2.08 -7.16
N THR A 13 1.09 -2.23 -8.37
CA THR A 13 1.49 -1.42 -9.51
C THR A 13 0.50 -0.30 -9.72
N THR A 14 1.01 0.92 -9.70
CA THR A 14 0.23 2.13 -10.02
C THR A 14 0.61 2.59 -11.43
N THR A 15 0.02 3.70 -11.87
CA THR A 15 0.36 4.27 -13.16
C THR A 15 1.86 4.58 -13.28
N ASN A 16 2.49 5.04 -12.21
CA ASN A 16 3.88 5.52 -12.26
C ASN A 16 4.90 4.60 -11.62
N ASN A 17 4.50 3.78 -10.64
CA ASN A 17 5.44 3.04 -9.80
C ASN A 17 4.91 1.68 -9.40
N THR A 18 5.83 0.83 -8.91
CA THR A 18 5.48 -0.41 -8.24
C THR A 18 5.93 -0.31 -6.78
N TYR A 19 5.02 -0.69 -5.88
CA TYR A 19 5.26 -0.67 -4.45
C TYR A 19 5.20 -2.08 -3.90
N HIS A 20 6.09 -2.40 -2.96
CA HIS A 20 6.02 -3.62 -2.18
C HIS A 20 5.56 -3.25 -0.77
N VAL A 21 4.45 -3.84 -0.37
CA VAL A 21 3.80 -3.52 0.91
C VAL A 21 3.71 -4.79 1.74
N THR A 22 4.32 -4.75 2.92
CA THR A 22 4.21 -5.85 3.90
C THR A 22 3.23 -5.43 4.98
N VAL A 23 2.22 -6.24 5.22
CA VAL A 23 1.20 -5.97 6.23
C VAL A 23 1.77 -6.27 7.61
N ILE A 24 1.85 -5.27 8.47
CA ILE A 24 2.29 -5.44 9.85
C ILE A 24 1.10 -5.70 10.75
N ASP A 25 0.06 -4.88 10.65
CA ASP A 25 -1.15 -5.02 11.43
C ASP A 25 -2.36 -4.73 10.54
N PRO A 26 -3.14 -5.76 10.16
CA PRO A 26 -4.29 -5.55 9.28
C PRO A 26 -5.44 -4.78 9.94
N VAL A 27 -5.51 -4.77 11.27
CA VAL A 27 -6.57 -4.05 11.98
C VAL A 27 -6.37 -2.55 11.89
N THR A 28 -5.15 -2.08 12.09
CA THR A 28 -4.81 -0.66 12.04
C THR A 28 -4.33 -0.21 10.67
N ALA A 29 -4.20 -1.14 9.73
CA ALA A 29 -3.65 -0.91 8.40
C ALA A 29 -2.19 -0.42 8.43
N LYS A 30 -1.45 -0.85 9.44
CA LYS A 30 -0.02 -0.54 9.57
C LYS A 30 0.77 -1.45 8.65
N VAL A 31 1.66 -0.85 7.86
CA VAL A 31 2.40 -1.55 6.82
C VAL A 31 3.86 -1.10 6.80
N ARG A 32 4.69 -1.90 6.12
CA ARG A 32 6.01 -1.47 5.68
C ARG A 32 5.96 -1.37 4.18
N VAL A 33 6.36 -0.24 3.62
CA VAL A 33 6.24 0.03 2.19
C VAL A 33 7.60 0.43 1.62
N ARG A 34 7.85 -0.06 0.40
CA ARG A 34 9.02 0.29 -0.41
C ARG A 34 8.59 0.43 -1.87
N GLY A 35 9.10 1.45 -2.55
CA GLY A 35 8.86 1.68 -3.96
C GLY A 35 8.66 3.16 -4.26
N GLY A 36 8.78 3.50 -5.55
CA GLY A 36 8.66 4.88 -5.99
C GLY A 36 9.74 5.79 -5.42
N ASP A 37 9.60 7.08 -5.68
CA ASP A 37 10.61 8.05 -5.23
C ASP A 37 10.52 8.36 -3.75
N PHE A 38 9.34 8.28 -3.16
CA PHE A 38 9.14 8.61 -1.76
C PHE A 38 9.61 7.50 -0.82
N PHE A 39 9.38 6.24 -1.20
CA PHE A 39 9.74 5.09 -0.36
C PHE A 39 10.93 4.34 -0.95
N ARG A 40 12.09 4.97 -0.91
CA ARG A 40 13.33 4.37 -1.44
C ARG A 40 13.84 3.22 -0.57
N HIS A 41 13.46 3.22 0.70
CA HIS A 41 13.79 2.19 1.68
C HIS A 41 12.50 1.71 2.34
N ASP A 42 12.53 0.53 2.94
CA ASP A 42 11.42 0.04 3.73
C ASP A 42 11.02 1.08 4.78
N THR A 43 9.80 1.55 4.72
CA THR A 43 9.30 2.63 5.57
C THR A 43 8.03 2.20 6.25
N LEU A 44 7.95 2.40 7.57
CA LEU A 44 6.72 2.19 8.30
C LEU A 44 5.71 3.26 7.93
N ALA A 45 4.50 2.83 7.60
CA ALA A 45 3.41 3.71 7.20
C ALA A 45 2.09 3.14 7.67
N GLN A 46 1.05 3.92 7.53
CA GLN A 46 -0.32 3.47 7.74
C GLN A 46 -1.12 3.78 6.48
N ILE A 47 -1.93 2.83 6.03
CA ILE A 47 -2.84 3.08 4.92
C ILE A 47 -4.07 3.78 5.48
N ALA A 48 -4.23 5.05 5.14
CA ALA A 48 -5.41 5.81 5.54
C ALA A 48 -6.63 5.42 4.72
N GLY A 49 -6.41 5.02 3.47
CA GLY A 49 -7.48 4.61 2.59
C GLY A 49 -7.09 4.75 1.12
N SER A 50 -8.10 4.73 0.27
CA SER A 50 -7.94 4.94 -1.17
C SER A 50 -8.84 6.07 -1.63
N SER A 51 -8.38 6.87 -2.57
CA SER A 51 -9.12 8.05 -3.03
C SER A 51 -9.29 8.04 -4.54
N LEU A 52 -10.45 8.52 -4.97
CA LEU A 52 -10.76 8.79 -6.36
C LEU A 52 -11.51 10.11 -6.41
N ASN A 53 -10.90 11.13 -7.03
CA ASN A 53 -11.42 12.50 -7.00
C ASN A 53 -11.58 12.96 -5.54
N SER A 54 -12.81 13.29 -5.12
CA SER A 54 -13.09 13.70 -3.75
C SER A 54 -13.60 12.57 -2.85
N SER A 55 -13.72 11.35 -3.39
CA SER A 55 -14.20 10.18 -2.64
C SER A 55 -13.04 9.46 -1.99
N ILE A 56 -13.22 9.07 -0.73
CA ILE A 56 -12.23 8.32 0.05
C ILE A 56 -12.88 7.05 0.59
N LYS A 57 -12.21 5.91 0.35
CA LYS A 57 -12.58 4.61 0.94
C LYS A 57 -11.57 4.29 2.03
N PRO A 58 -11.96 4.29 3.31
CA PRO A 58 -11.02 4.05 4.41
C PRO A 58 -10.51 2.61 4.44
N PHE A 59 -9.27 2.45 4.88
CA PHE A 59 -8.65 1.16 5.19
C PHE A 59 -8.66 0.14 4.06
N GLY A 60 -8.67 0.58 2.80
CA GLY A 60 -8.68 -0.33 1.68
C GLY A 60 -7.76 0.10 0.56
N ILE A 61 -7.42 -0.88 -0.31
CA ILE A 61 -6.66 -0.67 -1.53
C ILE A 61 -7.53 -1.17 -2.66
N TYR A 62 -7.79 -0.32 -3.65
CA TYR A 62 -8.71 -0.64 -4.74
C TYR A 62 -8.10 -0.26 -6.08
N VAL A 63 -8.25 -1.14 -7.06
CA VAL A 63 -7.85 -0.84 -8.44
C VAL A 63 -8.63 0.38 -8.93
N GLY A 64 -7.94 1.29 -9.58
CA GLY A 64 -8.51 2.54 -10.07
C GLY A 64 -8.43 3.70 -9.09
N TYR A 65 -8.12 3.43 -7.82
CA TYR A 65 -8.00 4.44 -6.77
C TYR A 65 -6.53 4.68 -6.43
N SER A 66 -6.22 5.89 -5.99
CA SER A 66 -4.91 6.21 -5.42
C SER A 66 -4.86 5.76 -3.97
N ILE A 67 -3.70 5.26 -3.52
CA ILE A 67 -3.51 4.90 -2.12
C ILE A 67 -3.08 6.15 -1.35
N GLU A 68 -3.69 6.35 -0.19
CA GLU A 68 -3.31 7.40 0.76
C GLU A 68 -2.55 6.76 1.89
N PHE A 69 -1.25 7.06 2.00
CA PHE A 69 -0.41 6.62 3.11
C PHE A 69 -0.24 7.75 4.12
N PHE A 70 -0.12 7.37 5.39
CA PHE A 70 0.25 8.28 6.46
C PHE A 70 1.66 7.92 6.93
N VAL A 71 2.60 8.84 6.77
CA VAL A 71 4.02 8.62 7.07
C VAL A 71 4.56 9.84 7.79
N HIS A 72 5.05 9.66 9.02
CA HIS A 72 5.66 10.75 9.79
C HIS A 72 4.77 12.02 9.81
N ALA A 73 3.48 11.84 10.12
CA ALA A 73 2.48 12.92 10.17
C ALA A 73 2.25 13.61 8.81
N ARG A 74 2.66 12.99 7.72
CA ARG A 74 2.41 13.47 6.35
C ARG A 74 1.55 12.49 5.60
N ARG A 75 0.75 13.01 4.68
CA ARG A 75 -0.03 12.18 3.77
C ARG A 75 0.68 12.07 2.43
N VAL A 76 0.86 10.84 1.96
CA VAL A 76 1.47 10.55 0.67
C VAL A 76 0.44 9.84 -0.19
N ARG A 77 0.12 10.42 -1.34
CA ARG A 77 -0.82 9.83 -2.30
C ARG A 77 -0.06 9.24 -3.48
N THR A 78 -0.43 8.04 -3.87
CA THR A 78 0.12 7.41 -5.07
C THR A 78 -0.68 7.81 -6.31
N SER A 79 -0.14 7.49 -7.50
CA SER A 79 -0.96 7.46 -8.71
C SER A 79 -1.96 6.30 -8.62
N PRO A 80 -3.01 6.27 -9.48
CA PRO A 80 -4.03 5.23 -9.39
C PRO A 80 -3.47 3.81 -9.51
N VAL A 81 -3.98 2.92 -8.67
CA VAL A 81 -3.61 1.52 -8.65
C VAL A 81 -4.13 0.81 -9.90
N ARG A 82 -3.27 0.06 -10.57
CA ARG A 82 -3.59 -0.73 -11.75
C ARG A 82 -3.71 -2.21 -11.44
N VAL A 83 -2.76 -2.75 -10.67
CA VAL A 83 -2.69 -4.18 -10.37
C VAL A 83 -2.30 -4.36 -8.91
N ILE A 84 -2.99 -5.28 -8.24
CA ILE A 84 -2.67 -5.71 -6.89
C ILE A 84 -2.41 -7.20 -6.94
N ARG A 85 -1.23 -7.64 -6.46
CA ARG A 85 -0.89 -9.06 -6.33
C ARG A 85 -0.48 -9.36 -4.90
N VAL A 86 -1.03 -10.42 -4.33
CA VAL A 86 -0.53 -10.97 -3.09
C VAL A 86 0.59 -11.94 -3.44
N LEU A 87 1.79 -11.70 -2.96
CA LEU A 87 2.94 -12.51 -3.33
C LEU A 87 2.98 -13.79 -2.53
N ALA A 88 3.16 -14.93 -3.22
CA ALA A 88 3.47 -16.18 -2.57
C ALA A 88 4.84 -16.08 -1.88
N GLU A 89 5.07 -16.91 -0.86
CA GLU A 89 6.32 -16.88 -0.10
C GLU A 89 7.54 -17.03 -1.01
N SER A 90 7.44 -17.88 -2.03
CA SER A 90 8.50 -18.09 -3.01
C SER A 90 8.79 -16.88 -3.90
N GLU A 91 7.86 -15.93 -3.99
CA GLU A 91 8.02 -14.73 -4.82
C GLU A 91 8.56 -13.54 -4.03
N ARG A 92 8.67 -13.66 -2.71
CA ARG A 92 9.10 -12.55 -1.86
C ARG A 92 10.60 -12.38 -1.91
N VAL A 93 11.03 -11.14 -1.98
CA VAL A 93 12.44 -10.81 -1.92
C VAL A 93 12.87 -10.83 -0.47
N ALA A 94 13.96 -11.52 -0.19
CA ALA A 94 14.49 -11.63 1.16
C ALA A 94 15.03 -10.27 1.67
#